data_045215f8d3d31077dffbfc70645fcd75
#
_entry.id   045215f8d3d31077dffbfc70645fcd75
#
_cell.length_a   1.000
_cell.length_b   1.000
_cell.length_c   1.000
_cell.angle_alpha   90.00
_cell.angle_beta   90.00
_cell.angle_gamma   90.00
#
_symmetry.space_group_name_H-M   'P 1'
#
loop_
_entity.id
_entity.type
_entity.pdbx_description
1 polymer ?
#
loop_
_entity_poly.entity_id
_entity_poly.type
_entity_poly.pdbx_seq_one_letter_code
_entity_poly.pdbx_strand_id
1 'polypeptide(L)'
;DKEAKQLATTQTLFFLSVVTNAQQNLQPPMASEEDVWKAQMHAQKKPHFGPVNFEEIPIYNQERAVVEQMTACSLIGSPESVDFQLKQLRERVHFDEIMAVSYIFDEQKQTQSYTMLKAIVDKLL
;
A
#
# COMPACT_ATOMS: atom_id res chain seq x y z
N ASP A 1 -8.95 -11.96 1.22
CA ASP A 1 -8.45 -10.78 1.96
C ASP A 1 -6.98 -10.90 2.36
N LYS A 2 -6.55 -12.05 2.86
CA LYS A 2 -5.16 -12.26 3.30
C LYS A 2 -4.18 -12.09 2.14
N GLU A 3 -4.44 -12.71 1.00
CA GLU A 3 -3.61 -12.57 -0.20
C GLU A 3 -3.58 -11.13 -0.70
N ALA A 4 -4.72 -10.45 -0.71
CA ALA A 4 -4.80 -9.06 -1.13
C ALA A 4 -3.95 -8.16 -0.24
N LYS A 5 -3.97 -8.37 1.07
CA LYS A 5 -3.13 -7.62 2.02
C LYS A 5 -1.64 -7.89 1.80
N GLN A 6 -1.26 -9.13 1.48
CA GLN A 6 0.11 -9.46 1.12
C GLN A 6 0.56 -8.75 -0.16
N LEU A 7 -0.26 -8.78 -1.21
CA LEU A 7 0.03 -8.11 -2.47
C LEU A 7 0.14 -6.59 -2.29
N ALA A 8 -0.66 -6.00 -1.42
CA ALA A 8 -0.65 -4.58 -1.13
C ALA A 8 0.64 -4.11 -0.44
N THR A 9 1.45 -5.00 0.15
CA THR A 9 2.73 -4.61 0.75
C THR A 9 3.70 -4.05 -0.28
N THR A 10 3.61 -4.45 -1.55
CA THR A 10 4.39 -3.85 -2.63
C THR A 10 4.11 -2.35 -2.77
N GLN A 11 2.83 -1.95 -2.67
CA GLN A 11 2.44 -0.54 -2.67
C GLN A 11 3.03 0.21 -1.49
N THR A 12 2.96 -0.38 -0.31
CA THR A 12 3.53 0.20 0.92
C THR A 12 5.04 0.41 0.77
N LEU A 13 5.75 -0.58 0.25
CA LEU A 13 7.18 -0.49 -0.03
C LEU A 13 7.48 0.61 -1.06
N PHE A 14 6.68 0.72 -2.10
CA PHE A 14 6.85 1.75 -3.13
C PHE A 14 6.66 3.15 -2.54
N PHE A 15 5.60 3.39 -1.81
CA PHE A 15 5.37 4.70 -1.20
C PHE A 15 6.42 5.02 -0.13
N LEU A 16 6.87 4.02 0.61
CA LEU A 16 7.95 4.21 1.57
C LEU A 16 9.24 4.64 0.85
N SER A 17 9.56 4.06 -0.30
CA SER A 17 10.72 4.46 -1.09
C SER A 17 10.61 5.91 -1.60
N VAL A 18 9.41 6.36 -1.94
CA VAL A 18 9.15 7.76 -2.34
C VAL A 18 9.38 8.70 -1.16
N VAL A 19 8.83 8.38 0.00
CA VAL A 19 8.93 9.22 1.21
C VAL A 19 10.37 9.31 1.71
N THR A 20 11.12 8.23 1.64
CA THR A 20 12.53 8.19 2.08
C THR A 20 13.51 8.61 0.99
N ASN A 21 13.02 8.96 -0.20
CA ASN A 21 13.82 9.32 -1.37
C ASN A 21 14.81 8.21 -1.78
N ALA A 22 14.45 6.95 -1.54
CA ALA A 22 15.19 5.79 -1.97
C ALA A 22 14.67 5.35 -3.34
N GLN A 23 15.50 5.44 -4.37
CA GLN A 23 15.11 4.98 -5.71
C GLN A 23 15.12 3.46 -5.75
N GLN A 24 13.93 2.87 -5.87
CA GLN A 24 13.76 1.41 -5.98
C GLN A 24 12.73 1.08 -7.03
N ASN A 25 12.96 -0.03 -7.74
CA ASN A 25 11.94 -0.66 -8.56
C ASN A 25 10.86 -1.28 -7.66
N LEU A 26 9.70 -1.62 -8.25
CA LEU A 26 8.69 -2.38 -7.52
C LEU A 26 9.30 -3.63 -6.92
N GLN A 27 9.06 -3.85 -5.64
CA GLN A 27 9.59 -4.98 -4.89
C GLN A 27 8.54 -6.09 -4.77
N PRO A 28 8.98 -7.37 -4.69
CA PRO A 28 8.07 -8.47 -4.37
C PRO A 28 7.34 -8.20 -3.05
N PRO A 29 6.10 -8.70 -2.90
CA PRO A 29 5.35 -8.50 -1.67
C PRO A 29 6.01 -9.20 -0.49
N MET A 30 5.88 -8.62 0.70
CA MET A 30 6.25 -9.23 1.97
C MET A 30 5.04 -9.96 2.56
N ALA A 31 5.28 -10.78 3.57
CA ALA A 31 4.23 -11.58 4.19
C ALA A 31 3.16 -10.74 4.88
N SER A 32 3.53 -9.57 5.44
CA SER A 32 2.59 -8.67 6.10
C SER A 32 3.11 -7.24 6.13
N GLU A 33 2.21 -6.30 6.39
CA GLU A 33 2.55 -4.89 6.65
C GLU A 33 3.52 -4.74 7.82
N GLU A 34 3.33 -5.51 8.88
CA GLU A 34 4.22 -5.51 10.05
C GLU A 34 5.66 -5.85 9.66
N ASP A 35 5.84 -6.77 8.73
CA ASP A 35 7.18 -7.15 8.25
C ASP A 35 7.83 -5.99 7.49
N VAL A 36 7.06 -5.22 6.74
CA VAL A 36 7.55 -4.01 6.06
C VAL A 36 8.11 -3.02 7.09
N TRP A 37 7.35 -2.75 8.14
CA TRP A 37 7.76 -1.78 9.16
C TRP A 37 8.93 -2.29 10.01
N LYS A 38 8.99 -3.59 10.30
CA LYS A 38 10.12 -4.20 10.99
C LYS A 38 11.39 -4.12 10.16
N ALA A 39 11.31 -4.37 8.86
CA ALA A 39 12.45 -4.26 7.96
C ALA A 39 12.95 -2.81 7.87
N GLN A 40 12.04 -1.85 7.81
CA GLN A 40 12.36 -0.42 7.81
C GLN A 40 13.07 -0.02 9.10
N MET A 41 12.53 -0.43 10.24
CA MET A 41 13.13 -0.17 11.55
C MET A 41 14.53 -0.77 11.65
N HIS A 42 14.70 -1.99 11.15
CA HIS A 42 16.00 -2.67 11.15
C HIS A 42 17.02 -1.94 10.25
N ALA A 43 16.58 -1.49 9.08
CA ALA A 43 17.43 -0.74 8.16
C ALA A 43 17.91 0.60 8.76
N GLN A 44 17.05 1.27 9.53
CA GLN A 44 17.42 2.52 10.22
C GLN A 44 18.41 2.30 11.37
N LYS A 45 18.44 1.10 11.94
CA LYS A 45 19.38 0.75 13.00
C LYS A 45 20.77 0.39 12.48
N LYS A 46 20.97 0.32 11.16
CA LYS A 46 22.32 0.11 10.61
C LYS A 46 23.19 1.32 10.92
N PRO A 47 24.47 1.08 11.28
CA PRO A 47 25.35 2.17 11.69
C PRO A 47 25.51 3.18 10.54
N HIS A 48 25.02 4.38 10.76
CA HIS A 48 25.37 5.52 9.98
C HIS A 48 26.73 6.06 10.44
N PHE A 49 27.41 6.78 9.56
CA PHE A 49 28.57 7.55 9.95
C PHE A 49 28.15 8.61 10.99
N GLY A 50 28.46 8.38 12.25
CA GLY A 50 28.16 9.27 13.35
C GLY A 50 27.42 8.58 14.49
N PRO A 51 27.22 9.25 15.64
CA PRO A 51 26.51 8.67 16.75
C PRO A 51 25.07 8.37 16.34
N VAL A 52 24.68 7.11 16.54
CA VAL A 52 23.29 6.69 16.33
C VAL A 52 22.44 7.38 17.38
N ASN A 53 21.60 8.30 16.93
CA ASN A 53 20.66 8.94 17.83
C ASN A 53 19.39 8.08 17.86
N PHE A 54 19.12 7.45 19.01
CA PHE A 54 17.91 6.66 19.23
C PHE A 54 16.63 7.51 19.19
N GLU A 55 16.75 8.81 19.07
CA GLU A 55 15.62 9.72 18.83
C GLU A 55 15.09 9.69 17.38
N GLU A 56 15.67 8.86 16.51
CA GLU A 56 15.16 8.63 15.13
C GLU A 56 13.85 7.85 15.09
N ILE A 57 13.42 7.25 16.19
CA ILE A 57 12.11 6.62 16.31
C ILE A 57 10.96 7.57 15.91
N PRO A 58 10.96 8.86 16.27
CA PRO A 58 9.95 9.81 15.80
C PRO A 58 9.94 10.01 14.28
N ILE A 59 11.11 10.00 13.63
CA ILE A 59 11.21 10.13 12.17
C ILE A 59 10.60 8.92 11.49
N TYR A 60 10.88 7.71 11.99
CA TYR A 60 10.27 6.48 11.53
C TYR A 60 8.74 6.53 11.62
N ASN A 61 8.22 6.98 12.76
CA ASN A 61 6.78 7.11 12.96
C ASN A 61 6.16 8.14 12.01
N GLN A 62 6.88 9.21 11.68
CA GLN A 62 6.43 10.21 10.70
C GLN A 62 6.37 9.62 9.30
N GLU A 63 7.39 8.87 8.89
CA GLU A 63 7.40 8.20 7.59
C GLU A 63 6.25 7.21 7.45
N ARG A 64 6.03 6.40 8.48
CA ARG A 64 4.89 5.48 8.54
C ARG A 64 3.56 6.22 8.45
N ALA A 65 3.39 7.30 9.19
CA ALA A 65 2.17 8.10 9.17
C ALA A 65 1.90 8.70 7.79
N VAL A 66 2.94 9.18 7.10
CA VAL A 66 2.81 9.71 5.74
C VAL A 66 2.40 8.60 4.77
N VAL A 67 3.03 7.43 4.83
CA VAL A 67 2.68 6.29 3.98
C VAL A 67 1.25 5.82 4.25
N GLU A 68 0.85 5.72 5.51
CA GLU A 68 -0.53 5.36 5.88
C GLU A 68 -1.54 6.38 5.34
N GLN A 69 -1.22 7.66 5.37
CA GLN A 69 -2.04 8.70 4.78
C GLN A 69 -2.15 8.56 3.26
N MET A 70 -1.03 8.25 2.58
CA MET A 70 -1.01 8.03 1.14
C MET A 70 -1.84 6.82 0.71
N THR A 71 -1.95 5.82 1.57
CA THR A 71 -2.70 4.59 1.29
C THR A 71 -4.11 4.57 1.89
N ALA A 72 -4.53 5.64 2.53
CA ALA A 72 -5.81 5.70 3.27
C ALA A 72 -7.03 5.42 2.37
N CYS A 73 -6.97 5.74 1.10
CA CYS A 73 -8.05 5.51 0.14
C CYS A 73 -7.85 4.25 -0.70
N SER A 74 -6.89 3.40 -0.35
CA SER A 74 -6.66 2.14 -1.05
C SER A 74 -7.76 1.13 -0.74
N LEU A 75 -8.22 0.43 -1.77
CA LEU A 75 -9.22 -0.63 -1.65
C LEU A 75 -8.48 -1.96 -1.67
N ILE A 76 -8.48 -2.66 -0.56
CA ILE A 76 -7.72 -3.89 -0.38
C ILE A 76 -8.62 -4.97 0.19
N GLY A 77 -8.67 -6.12 -0.49
CA GLY A 77 -9.45 -7.25 -0.02
C GLY A 77 -9.86 -8.19 -1.14
N SER A 78 -10.72 -9.13 -0.80
CA SER A 78 -11.43 -9.98 -1.78
C SER A 78 -12.38 -9.12 -2.62
N PRO A 79 -12.90 -9.66 -3.74
CA PRO A 79 -13.90 -8.93 -4.53
C PRO A 79 -15.10 -8.44 -3.71
N GLU A 80 -15.57 -9.24 -2.75
CA GLU A 80 -16.67 -8.87 -1.87
C GLU A 80 -16.29 -7.73 -0.93
N SER A 81 -15.09 -7.78 -0.37
CA SER A 81 -14.58 -6.71 0.49
C SER A 81 -14.39 -5.41 -0.27
N VAL A 82 -13.85 -5.48 -1.47
CA VAL A 82 -13.64 -4.30 -2.32
C VAL A 82 -14.98 -3.72 -2.77
N ASP A 83 -15.97 -4.55 -3.14
CA ASP A 83 -17.30 -4.09 -3.46
C ASP A 83 -17.92 -3.30 -2.30
N PHE A 84 -17.81 -3.82 -1.10
CA PHE A 84 -18.29 -3.14 0.09
C PHE A 84 -17.56 -1.80 0.33
N GLN A 85 -16.25 -1.80 0.28
CA GLN A 85 -15.44 -0.59 0.46
C GLN A 85 -15.76 0.47 -0.60
N LEU A 86 -15.96 0.05 -1.85
CA LEU A 86 -16.29 0.94 -2.96
C LEU A 86 -17.67 1.57 -2.79
N LYS A 87 -18.65 0.80 -2.32
CA LYS A 87 -19.99 1.31 -1.99
C LYS A 87 -19.94 2.36 -0.89
N GLN A 88 -19.17 2.10 0.16
CA GLN A 88 -18.97 3.08 1.24
C GLN A 88 -18.29 4.37 0.73
N LEU A 89 -17.31 4.22 -0.14
CA LEU A 89 -16.64 5.37 -0.75
C LEU A 89 -17.63 6.19 -1.59
N ARG A 90 -18.48 5.53 -2.38
CA ARG A 90 -19.47 6.19 -3.21
C ARG A 90 -20.52 6.94 -2.39
N GLU A 91 -20.88 6.44 -1.22
CA GLU A 91 -21.81 7.14 -0.32
C GLU A 91 -21.22 8.45 0.21
N ARG A 92 -19.91 8.50 0.38
CA ARG A 92 -19.21 9.70 0.86
C ARG A 92 -18.89 10.68 -0.25
N VAL A 93 -18.55 10.16 -1.42
CA VAL A 93 -18.11 10.95 -2.57
C VAL A 93 -18.86 10.47 -3.80
N HIS A 94 -19.75 11.29 -4.33
CA HIS A 94 -20.42 11.00 -5.59
C HIS A 94 -19.43 11.07 -6.73
N PHE A 95 -19.28 9.98 -7.46
CA PHE A 95 -18.43 9.91 -8.64
C PHE A 95 -19.12 9.11 -9.74
N ASP A 96 -18.83 9.46 -10.98
CA ASP A 96 -19.34 8.78 -12.17
C ASP A 96 -18.23 8.00 -12.87
N GLU A 97 -16.99 8.28 -12.55
CA GLU A 97 -15.82 7.66 -13.15
C GLU A 97 -14.74 7.41 -12.09
N ILE A 98 -14.03 6.30 -12.25
CA ILE A 98 -12.92 5.91 -11.36
C ILE A 98 -11.67 5.69 -12.19
N MET A 99 -10.57 6.32 -11.79
CA MET A 99 -9.24 6.00 -12.28
C MET A 99 -8.56 5.12 -11.24
N ALA A 100 -8.32 3.86 -11.58
CA ALA A 100 -7.72 2.89 -10.67
C ALA A 100 -6.27 2.60 -11.05
N VAL A 101 -5.41 2.54 -10.03
CA VAL A 101 -4.01 2.16 -10.16
C VAL A 101 -3.70 1.07 -9.15
N SER A 102 -3.04 0.01 -9.58
CA SER A 102 -2.62 -1.10 -8.72
C SER A 102 -1.10 -1.29 -8.79
N TYR A 103 -0.45 -1.22 -7.64
CA TYR A 103 0.97 -1.52 -7.51
C TYR A 103 1.16 -2.95 -7.03
N ILE A 104 0.93 -3.91 -7.92
CA ILE A 104 1.09 -5.35 -7.65
C ILE A 104 2.32 -5.83 -8.43
N PHE A 105 3.22 -6.52 -7.76
CA PHE A 105 4.48 -6.98 -8.35
C PHE A 105 4.26 -8.03 -9.44
N ASP A 106 3.36 -9.00 -9.21
CA ASP A 106 3.04 -10.05 -10.18
C ASP A 106 2.10 -9.51 -11.25
N GLU A 107 2.48 -9.57 -12.50
CA GLU A 107 1.70 -9.03 -13.63
C GLU A 107 0.36 -9.73 -13.81
N GLN A 108 0.30 -11.04 -13.60
CA GLN A 108 -0.95 -11.79 -13.70
C GLN A 108 -1.92 -11.40 -12.60
N LYS A 109 -1.42 -11.23 -11.38
CA LYS A 109 -2.21 -10.76 -10.24
C LYS A 109 -2.68 -9.32 -10.44
N GLN A 110 -1.86 -8.48 -11.02
CA GLN A 110 -2.23 -7.11 -11.35
C GLN A 110 -3.37 -7.08 -12.38
N THR A 111 -3.26 -7.85 -13.45
CA THR A 111 -4.30 -7.98 -14.47
C THR A 111 -5.59 -8.52 -13.86
N GLN A 112 -5.50 -9.53 -13.01
CA GLN A 112 -6.64 -10.10 -12.28
C GLN A 112 -7.33 -9.04 -11.41
N SER A 113 -6.54 -8.22 -10.72
CA SER A 113 -7.04 -7.12 -9.89
C SER A 113 -7.90 -6.15 -10.70
N TYR A 114 -7.43 -5.73 -11.87
CA TYR A 114 -8.20 -4.83 -12.73
C TYR A 114 -9.46 -5.49 -13.29
N THR A 115 -9.40 -6.75 -13.65
CA THR A 115 -10.55 -7.51 -14.15
C THR A 115 -11.64 -7.62 -13.09
N MET A 116 -11.26 -7.94 -11.86
CA MET A 116 -12.18 -8.03 -10.72
C MET A 116 -12.79 -6.66 -10.40
N LEU A 117 -11.98 -5.62 -10.38
CA LEU A 117 -12.47 -4.26 -10.12
C LEU A 117 -13.46 -3.81 -11.20
N LYS A 118 -13.17 -4.08 -12.47
CA LYS A 118 -14.10 -3.74 -13.56
C LYS A 118 -15.44 -4.42 -13.37
N ALA A 119 -15.46 -5.69 -13.01
CA ALA A 119 -16.71 -6.42 -12.77
C ALA A 119 -17.52 -5.81 -11.62
N ILE A 120 -16.86 -5.33 -10.57
CA ILE A 120 -17.50 -4.66 -9.43
C ILE A 120 -18.09 -3.31 -9.89
N VAL A 121 -17.30 -2.52 -10.59
CA VAL A 121 -17.70 -1.18 -11.05
C VAL A 121 -18.87 -1.25 -12.03
N ASP A 122 -18.85 -2.20 -12.95
CA ASP A 122 -19.92 -2.39 -13.92
C ASP A 122 -21.28 -2.71 -13.26
N LYS A 123 -21.26 -3.35 -12.11
CA LYS A 123 -22.48 -3.59 -11.32
C LYS A 123 -22.91 -2.38 -10.50
N LEU A 124 -21.96 -1.56 -10.09
CA LEU A 124 -22.20 -0.41 -9.22
C LEU A 124 -22.65 0.83 -10.01
N LEU A 125 -22.08 1.03 -11.17
CA LEU A 125 -22.36 2.14 -12.08
C LEU A 125 -23.19 1.68 -13.25
#